data_c70d5ef1f158d695b4ce840d1dd52024
#
_entry.id   c70d5ef1f158d695b4ce840d1dd52024
#
_cell.length_a   1.000
_cell.length_b   1.000
_cell.length_c   1.000
_cell.angle_alpha   90.00
_cell.angle_beta   90.00
_cell.angle_gamma   90.00
#
_symmetry.space_group_name_H-M   'P 1'
#
loop_
_entity.id
_entity.type
_entity.pdbx_description
1 polymer ?
#
loop_
_entity_poly.entity_id
_entity_poly.type
_entity_poly.pdbx_seq_one_letter_code
_entity_poly.pdbx_strand_id
1 'polypeptide(L)'
;MRAQRNIYLMYAIALLQGMVFYGPIATLYREAAGVTIFQITLIESISMALGLMLELPWGAVADRIGYRRTMIFCCMLYLVSKVVFWRAEGFGMFLIERMLLAMVCAGLSGVEEAVLYLSADEGQSQRCFGIWNSLGQAGLMVAAVAYSVFVGENYRLAGLLTVFSYGLAALLSLGIAEVRPEERRAATHPVRDFGAALKGLLRTPGLLLLVLSMALLAETHQTITVFLAQKQYEVCGMAGAAFGGAYLLLTLAGLAGGLSQKCTRRLGELRFGALCCLTAAVCCVTLALTRSLILSIAAVVVLRLCWTLGAPLYARLENERVAGENRATELSVNALLRDGVAVLTNLVFGRLAEQALGLAMGLGALLSLCAMALLAAFFRRTVRG
;
A
#
# COMPACT_ATOMS: atom_id res chain seq x y z
N MET A 1 -3.95 -14.66 -30.04
CA MET A 1 -2.48 -14.68 -29.85
C MET A 1 -1.91 -13.40 -29.21
N ARG A 2 -2.21 -12.16 -29.68
CA ARG A 2 -1.66 -10.93 -29.05
C ARG A 2 -2.20 -10.68 -27.64
N ALA A 3 -3.46 -10.89 -27.40
CA ALA A 3 -4.10 -10.72 -26.10
C ALA A 3 -3.52 -11.67 -25.02
N GLN A 4 -3.42 -12.96 -25.32
CA GLN A 4 -2.81 -13.93 -24.42
C GLN A 4 -1.35 -13.61 -24.09
N ARG A 5 -0.58 -13.10 -25.08
CA ARG A 5 0.80 -12.65 -24.83
C ARG A 5 0.85 -11.52 -23.81
N ASN A 6 -0.07 -10.54 -23.89
CA ASN A 6 -0.13 -9.47 -22.91
C ASN A 6 -0.35 -10.00 -21.50
N ILE A 7 -1.27 -10.95 -21.30
CA ILE A 7 -1.55 -11.56 -20.00
C ILE A 7 -0.29 -12.19 -19.40
N TYR A 8 0.43 -13.02 -20.17
CA TYR A 8 1.67 -13.65 -19.69
C TYR A 8 2.77 -12.63 -19.39
N LEU A 9 2.91 -11.58 -20.21
CA LEU A 9 3.85 -10.49 -19.96
C LEU A 9 3.49 -9.75 -18.68
N MET A 10 2.20 -9.43 -18.46
CA MET A 10 1.71 -8.78 -17.23
C MET A 10 1.98 -9.65 -16.00
N TYR A 11 1.80 -10.97 -16.09
CA TYR A 11 2.12 -11.92 -15.03
C TYR A 11 3.62 -11.92 -14.69
N ALA A 12 4.47 -11.97 -15.71
CA ALA A 12 5.92 -11.94 -15.52
C ALA A 12 6.39 -10.59 -14.93
N ILE A 13 5.82 -9.48 -15.41
CA ILE A 13 6.09 -8.13 -14.88
C ILE A 13 5.67 -8.04 -13.42
N ALA A 14 4.47 -8.51 -13.05
CA ALA A 14 3.99 -8.49 -11.67
C ALA A 14 4.91 -9.29 -10.72
N LEU A 15 5.32 -10.49 -11.14
CA LEU A 15 6.26 -11.31 -10.38
C LEU A 15 7.60 -10.59 -10.16
N LEU A 16 8.17 -10.03 -11.23
CA LEU A 16 9.46 -9.34 -11.20
C LEU A 16 9.40 -8.04 -10.39
N GLN A 17 8.34 -7.24 -10.52
CA GLN A 17 8.14 -6.02 -9.73
C GLN A 17 7.81 -6.32 -8.27
N GLY A 18 7.24 -7.49 -7.98
CA GLY A 18 7.13 -8.01 -6.62
C GLY A 18 8.48 -8.33 -5.98
N MET A 19 9.53 -8.65 -6.76
CA MET A 19 10.86 -8.98 -6.25
C MET A 19 11.63 -7.74 -5.75
N VAL A 20 11.18 -7.15 -4.64
CA VAL A 20 11.84 -6.03 -3.96
C VAL A 20 12.76 -6.60 -2.88
N PHE A 21 14.00 -6.90 -3.23
CA PHE A 21 14.94 -7.58 -2.34
C PHE A 21 15.34 -6.76 -1.12
N TYR A 22 15.28 -5.43 -1.17
CA TYR A 22 15.49 -4.58 0.00
C TYR A 22 14.23 -4.39 0.86
N GLY A 23 13.08 -4.95 0.47
CA GLY A 23 11.81 -4.83 1.22
C GLY A 23 11.94 -5.17 2.71
N PRO A 24 12.59 -6.29 3.09
CA PRO A 24 12.80 -6.66 4.48
C PRO A 24 13.55 -5.62 5.33
N ILE A 25 14.36 -4.76 4.70
CA ILE A 25 15.28 -3.81 5.37
C ILE A 25 15.17 -2.39 4.82
N ALA A 26 14.07 -2.02 4.18
CA ALA A 26 13.94 -0.74 3.48
C ALA A 26 14.19 0.50 4.36
N THR A 27 13.79 0.45 5.63
CA THR A 27 14.05 1.51 6.61
C THR A 27 15.53 1.52 7.03
N LEU A 28 16.07 0.36 7.39
CA LEU A 28 17.47 0.23 7.81
C LEU A 28 18.44 0.59 6.68
N TYR A 29 18.07 0.27 5.43
CA TYR A 29 18.86 0.68 4.25
C TYR A 29 18.97 2.20 4.17
N ARG A 30 17.87 2.94 4.38
CA ARG A 30 17.85 4.41 4.35
C ARG A 30 18.59 5.00 5.55
N GLU A 31 18.45 4.43 6.75
CA GLU A 31 19.20 4.84 7.93
C GLU A 31 20.71 4.66 7.74
N ALA A 32 21.14 3.51 7.20
CA ALA A 32 22.54 3.24 6.87
C ALA A 32 23.12 4.20 5.82
N ALA A 33 22.25 4.79 4.98
CA ALA A 33 22.61 5.82 4.01
C ALA A 33 22.44 7.26 4.56
N GLY A 34 22.30 7.44 5.87
CA GLY A 34 22.28 8.75 6.55
C GLY A 34 20.95 9.46 6.59
N VAL A 35 19.81 8.75 6.43
CA VAL A 35 18.47 9.32 6.50
C VAL A 35 17.81 8.96 7.83
N THR A 36 17.28 9.95 8.57
CA THR A 36 16.59 9.72 9.85
C THR A 36 15.20 9.15 9.64
N ILE A 37 14.60 8.56 10.69
CA ILE A 37 13.22 8.03 10.63
C ILE A 37 12.22 9.13 10.28
N PHE A 38 12.38 10.33 10.85
CA PHE A 38 11.52 11.47 10.51
C PHE A 38 11.66 11.87 9.03
N GLN A 39 12.87 11.88 8.50
CA GLN A 39 13.11 12.15 7.08
C GLN A 39 12.49 11.08 6.18
N ILE A 40 12.49 9.80 6.58
CA ILE A 40 11.83 8.71 5.85
C ILE A 40 10.33 8.95 5.78
N THR A 41 9.69 9.26 6.90
CA THR A 41 8.23 9.54 6.93
C THR A 41 7.87 10.86 6.24
N LEU A 42 8.75 11.86 6.27
CA LEU A 42 8.59 13.10 5.52
C LEU A 42 8.66 12.87 4.00
N ILE A 43 9.63 12.08 3.53
CA ILE A 43 9.75 11.66 2.13
C ILE A 43 8.47 10.94 1.69
N GLU A 44 7.94 10.03 2.52
CA GLU A 44 6.70 9.31 2.24
C GLU A 44 5.52 10.27 2.11
N SER A 45 5.37 11.20 3.05
CA SER A 45 4.30 12.21 3.04
C SER A 45 4.36 13.10 1.80
N ILE A 46 5.55 13.55 1.40
CA ILE A 46 5.73 14.35 0.17
C ILE A 46 5.37 13.50 -1.06
N SER A 47 5.81 12.24 -1.10
CA SER A 47 5.51 11.31 -2.20
C SER A 47 4.02 11.05 -2.34
N MET A 48 3.31 10.84 -1.22
CA MET A 48 1.85 10.66 -1.22
C MET A 48 1.13 11.91 -1.73
N ALA A 49 1.51 13.10 -1.23
CA ALA A 49 0.92 14.35 -1.69
C ALA A 49 1.15 14.57 -3.20
N LEU A 50 2.35 14.25 -3.71
CA LEU A 50 2.65 14.31 -5.14
C LEU A 50 1.80 13.29 -5.93
N GLY A 51 1.67 12.05 -5.45
CA GLY A 51 0.84 11.02 -6.05
C GLY A 51 -0.60 11.48 -6.25
N LEU A 52 -1.21 12.07 -5.21
CA LEU A 52 -2.55 12.64 -5.27
C LEU A 52 -2.69 13.73 -6.34
N MET A 53 -1.70 14.62 -6.45
CA MET A 53 -1.71 15.69 -7.47
C MET A 53 -1.57 15.15 -8.89
N LEU A 54 -0.87 14.04 -9.07
CA LEU A 54 -0.56 13.46 -10.37
C LEU A 54 -1.64 12.50 -10.88
N GLU A 55 -2.49 11.95 -10.02
CA GLU A 55 -3.46 10.90 -10.40
C GLU A 55 -4.39 11.37 -11.55
N LEU A 56 -4.98 12.56 -11.45
CA LEU A 56 -5.85 13.11 -12.51
C LEU A 56 -5.08 13.46 -13.80
N PRO A 57 -3.94 14.17 -13.77
CA PRO A 57 -3.16 14.44 -14.97
C PRO A 57 -2.68 13.19 -15.69
N TRP A 58 -2.26 12.14 -14.95
CA TRP A 58 -1.78 10.89 -15.54
C TRP A 58 -2.87 10.10 -16.24
N GLY A 59 -4.09 10.06 -15.69
CA GLY A 59 -5.24 9.45 -16.37
C GLY A 59 -5.46 10.07 -17.74
N ALA A 60 -5.47 11.41 -17.83
CA ALA A 60 -5.62 12.12 -19.10
C ALA A 60 -4.45 11.89 -20.08
N VAL A 61 -3.23 11.73 -19.56
CA VAL A 61 -2.05 11.40 -20.38
C VAL A 61 -2.18 9.97 -20.92
N ALA A 62 -2.51 8.99 -20.09
CA ALA A 62 -2.66 7.59 -20.49
C ALA A 62 -3.72 7.42 -21.61
N ASP A 63 -4.85 8.14 -21.50
CA ASP A 63 -5.90 8.12 -22.51
C ASP A 63 -5.45 8.70 -23.87
N ARG A 64 -4.52 9.68 -23.86
CA ARG A 64 -4.02 10.31 -25.08
C ARG A 64 -2.92 9.53 -25.78
N ILE A 65 -1.92 9.06 -25.02
CA ILE A 65 -0.73 8.38 -25.59
C ILE A 65 -0.93 6.89 -25.80
N GLY A 66 -1.95 6.30 -25.16
CA GLY A 66 -2.29 4.88 -25.20
C GLY A 66 -1.65 4.06 -24.09
N TYR A 67 -2.32 2.97 -23.68
CA TYR A 67 -1.95 2.15 -22.53
C TYR A 67 -0.58 1.49 -22.66
N ARG A 68 -0.25 1.00 -23.86
CA ARG A 68 1.08 0.39 -24.14
C ARG A 68 2.22 1.37 -23.88
N ARG A 69 2.11 2.60 -24.41
CA ARG A 69 3.18 3.59 -24.27
C ARG A 69 3.33 4.05 -22.83
N THR A 70 2.20 4.27 -22.14
CA THR A 70 2.18 4.60 -20.72
C THR A 70 2.84 3.50 -19.89
N MET A 71 2.48 2.24 -20.12
CA MET A 71 3.06 1.09 -19.42
C MET A 71 4.58 0.99 -19.61
N ILE A 72 5.07 1.11 -20.85
CA ILE A 72 6.52 1.10 -21.15
C ILE A 72 7.23 2.25 -20.45
N PHE A 73 6.70 3.47 -20.57
CA PHE A 73 7.29 4.65 -19.93
C PHE A 73 7.37 4.49 -18.41
N CYS A 74 6.28 4.06 -17.78
CA CYS A 74 6.25 3.86 -16.34
C CYS A 74 7.17 2.73 -15.88
N CYS A 75 7.27 1.60 -16.61
CA CYS A 75 8.21 0.54 -16.28
C CYS A 75 9.67 1.00 -16.39
N MET A 76 10.01 1.82 -17.40
CA MET A 76 11.34 2.41 -17.53
C MET A 76 11.63 3.40 -16.40
N LEU A 77 10.67 4.28 -16.05
CA LEU A 77 10.80 5.21 -14.94
C LEU A 77 10.94 4.48 -13.60
N TYR A 78 10.24 3.35 -13.46
CA TYR A 78 10.36 2.48 -12.29
C TYR A 78 11.77 1.92 -12.16
N LEU A 79 12.37 1.41 -13.25
CA LEU A 79 13.77 1.00 -13.27
C LEU A 79 14.70 2.15 -12.84
N VAL A 80 14.50 3.35 -13.38
CA VAL A 80 15.29 4.53 -13.01
C VAL A 80 15.17 4.81 -11.49
N SER A 81 13.95 4.75 -10.93
CA SER A 81 13.76 4.93 -9.49
C SER A 81 14.54 3.91 -8.67
N LYS A 82 14.62 2.63 -9.11
CA LYS A 82 15.39 1.59 -8.43
C LYS A 82 16.90 1.78 -8.55
N VAL A 83 17.38 2.28 -9.68
CA VAL A 83 18.79 2.67 -9.84
C VAL A 83 19.14 3.84 -8.91
N VAL A 84 18.27 4.84 -8.82
CA VAL A 84 18.43 5.97 -7.89
C VAL A 84 18.46 5.44 -6.45
N PHE A 85 17.50 4.58 -6.05
CA PHE A 85 17.46 3.96 -4.71
C PHE A 85 18.78 3.23 -4.38
N TRP A 86 19.24 2.40 -5.30
CA TRP A 86 20.48 1.62 -5.13
C TRP A 86 21.70 2.50 -4.89
N ARG A 87 21.78 3.66 -5.57
CA ARG A 87 22.88 4.61 -5.46
C ARG A 87 22.65 5.71 -4.41
N ALA A 88 21.44 5.78 -3.85
CA ALA A 88 21.04 6.88 -2.98
C ALA A 88 21.90 6.97 -1.72
N GLU A 89 22.25 8.21 -1.40
CA GLU A 89 22.87 8.65 -0.16
C GLU A 89 22.21 9.94 0.30
N GLY A 90 21.83 9.98 1.58
CA GLY A 90 21.16 11.12 2.19
C GLY A 90 19.74 11.40 1.70
N PHE A 91 19.13 12.38 2.32
CA PHE A 91 17.71 12.74 2.15
C PHE A 91 17.31 13.05 0.69
N GLY A 92 18.12 13.85 0.00
CA GLY A 92 17.75 14.37 -1.34
C GLY A 92 17.59 13.28 -2.39
N MET A 93 18.47 12.29 -2.43
CA MET A 93 18.40 11.21 -3.41
C MET A 93 17.20 10.27 -3.13
N PHE A 94 16.93 9.95 -1.86
CA PHE A 94 15.73 9.16 -1.52
C PHE A 94 14.44 9.93 -1.78
N LEU A 95 14.42 11.26 -1.62
CA LEU A 95 13.30 12.08 -2.00
C LEU A 95 13.06 12.01 -3.52
N ILE A 96 14.11 12.16 -4.34
CA ILE A 96 14.00 12.03 -5.80
C ILE A 96 13.48 10.64 -6.18
N GLU A 97 14.02 9.58 -5.58
CA GLU A 97 13.53 8.21 -5.81
C GLU A 97 12.04 8.08 -5.53
N ARG A 98 11.58 8.59 -4.39
CA ARG A 98 10.17 8.52 -4.00
C ARG A 98 9.26 9.38 -4.87
N MET A 99 9.72 10.53 -5.32
CA MET A 99 8.98 11.35 -6.30
C MET A 99 8.83 10.63 -7.64
N LEU A 100 9.91 9.99 -8.15
CA LEU A 100 9.84 9.15 -9.35
C LEU A 100 8.85 8.00 -9.16
N LEU A 101 8.87 7.36 -7.99
CA LEU A 101 7.95 6.28 -7.66
C LEU A 101 6.49 6.75 -7.59
N ALA A 102 6.22 7.93 -7.02
CA ALA A 102 4.89 8.53 -7.02
C ALA A 102 4.37 8.78 -8.45
N MET A 103 5.25 9.27 -9.35
CA MET A 103 4.91 9.43 -10.76
C MET A 103 4.57 8.10 -11.44
N VAL A 104 5.34 7.05 -11.14
CA VAL A 104 5.09 5.70 -11.67
C VAL A 104 3.76 5.14 -11.17
N CYS A 105 3.52 5.20 -9.85
CA CYS A 105 2.29 4.69 -9.24
C CYS A 105 1.04 5.41 -9.81
N ALA A 106 1.09 6.73 -9.92
CA ALA A 106 0.01 7.50 -10.54
C ALA A 106 -0.19 7.14 -12.03
N GLY A 107 0.90 6.91 -12.77
CA GLY A 107 0.85 6.56 -14.19
C GLY A 107 0.40 5.13 -14.48
N LEU A 108 0.68 4.18 -13.58
CA LEU A 108 0.23 2.79 -13.68
C LEU A 108 -1.18 2.58 -13.14
N SER A 109 -1.66 3.48 -12.26
CA SER A 109 -3.00 3.43 -11.70
C SER A 109 -4.06 3.31 -12.80
N GLY A 110 -4.81 2.21 -12.80
CA GLY A 110 -5.82 1.90 -13.82
C GLY A 110 -5.27 1.41 -15.18
N VAL A 111 -4.03 1.72 -15.55
CA VAL A 111 -3.44 1.28 -16.83
C VAL A 111 -3.14 -0.22 -16.83
N GLU A 112 -2.54 -0.73 -15.74
CA GLU A 112 -2.26 -2.17 -15.57
C GLU A 112 -3.56 -2.97 -15.59
N GLU A 113 -4.56 -2.50 -14.86
CA GLU A 113 -5.88 -3.12 -14.83
C GLU A 113 -6.56 -3.09 -16.21
N ALA A 114 -6.48 -1.96 -16.91
CA ALA A 114 -7.05 -1.83 -18.25
C ALA A 114 -6.36 -2.78 -19.26
N VAL A 115 -5.03 -2.86 -19.25
CA VAL A 115 -4.29 -3.79 -20.12
C VAL A 115 -4.68 -5.23 -19.84
N LEU A 116 -4.77 -5.60 -18.57
CA LEU A 116 -5.14 -6.96 -18.16
C LEU A 116 -6.59 -7.28 -18.52
N TYR A 117 -7.53 -6.38 -18.24
CA TYR A 117 -8.96 -6.54 -18.53
C TYR A 117 -9.23 -6.66 -20.03
N LEU A 118 -8.67 -5.75 -20.84
CA LEU A 118 -8.86 -5.74 -22.29
C LEU A 118 -8.11 -6.87 -23.03
N SER A 119 -7.21 -7.55 -22.34
CA SER A 119 -6.50 -8.72 -22.86
C SER A 119 -7.10 -10.05 -22.41
N ALA A 120 -7.99 -10.04 -21.41
CA ALA A 120 -8.64 -11.25 -20.89
C ALA A 120 -9.78 -11.68 -21.81
N ASP A 121 -9.97 -13.00 -21.97
CA ASP A 121 -11.17 -13.55 -22.61
C ASP A 121 -12.43 -13.26 -21.78
N GLU A 122 -13.60 -13.25 -22.43
CA GLU A 122 -14.87 -13.01 -21.77
C GLU A 122 -15.08 -13.95 -20.56
N GLY A 123 -15.39 -13.35 -19.40
CA GLY A 123 -15.65 -14.06 -18.15
C GLY A 123 -14.38 -14.54 -17.41
N GLN A 124 -13.17 -14.37 -17.97
CA GLN A 124 -11.92 -14.79 -17.31
C GLN A 124 -11.16 -13.67 -16.59
N SER A 125 -11.58 -12.42 -16.69
CA SER A 125 -10.92 -11.25 -16.11
C SER A 125 -10.66 -11.41 -14.61
N GLN A 126 -11.62 -11.89 -13.83
CA GLN A 126 -11.46 -12.12 -12.39
C GLN A 126 -10.33 -13.10 -12.07
N ARG A 127 -10.21 -14.18 -12.86
CA ARG A 127 -9.11 -15.15 -12.72
C ARG A 127 -7.77 -14.52 -13.07
N CYS A 128 -7.72 -13.72 -14.14
CA CYS A 128 -6.50 -13.01 -14.56
C CYS A 128 -6.01 -12.04 -13.47
N PHE A 129 -6.90 -11.24 -12.87
CA PHE A 129 -6.57 -10.37 -11.76
C PHE A 129 -6.09 -11.16 -10.53
N GLY A 130 -6.76 -12.28 -10.21
CA GLY A 130 -6.36 -13.14 -9.11
C GLY A 130 -4.94 -13.68 -9.26
N ILE A 131 -4.59 -14.18 -10.44
CA ILE A 131 -3.25 -14.69 -10.75
C ILE A 131 -2.21 -13.56 -10.71
N TRP A 132 -2.51 -12.41 -11.32
CA TRP A 132 -1.64 -11.24 -11.34
C TRP A 132 -1.28 -10.76 -9.94
N ASN A 133 -2.26 -10.58 -9.06
CA ASN A 133 -2.05 -10.23 -7.66
C ASN A 133 -1.24 -11.29 -6.90
N SER A 134 -1.55 -12.58 -7.12
CA SER A 134 -0.83 -13.69 -6.48
C SER A 134 0.63 -13.74 -6.89
N LEU A 135 0.95 -13.44 -8.15
CA LEU A 135 2.32 -13.40 -8.65
C LEU A 135 3.12 -12.23 -8.06
N GLY A 136 2.50 -11.06 -7.88
CA GLY A 136 3.11 -9.95 -7.16
C GLY A 136 3.49 -10.34 -5.71
N GLN A 137 2.57 -11.00 -4.99
CA GLN A 137 2.86 -11.52 -3.64
C GLN A 137 3.93 -12.61 -3.64
N ALA A 138 3.91 -13.51 -4.64
CA ALA A 138 4.95 -14.53 -4.79
C ALA A 138 6.33 -13.90 -5.03
N GLY A 139 6.41 -12.82 -5.79
CA GLY A 139 7.64 -12.04 -5.97
C GLY A 139 8.20 -11.51 -4.64
N LEU A 140 7.35 -10.94 -3.79
CA LEU A 140 7.75 -10.49 -2.45
C LEU A 140 8.29 -11.65 -1.59
N MET A 141 7.65 -12.84 -1.64
CA MET A 141 8.11 -14.01 -0.91
C MET A 141 9.47 -14.51 -1.41
N VAL A 142 9.64 -14.59 -2.73
CA VAL A 142 10.91 -14.98 -3.35
C VAL A 142 12.02 -14.00 -2.94
N ALA A 143 11.74 -12.69 -2.96
CA ALA A 143 12.68 -11.68 -2.53
C ALA A 143 13.06 -11.82 -1.04
N ALA A 144 12.09 -12.10 -0.17
CA ALA A 144 12.32 -12.31 1.25
C ALA A 144 13.22 -13.53 1.54
N VAL A 145 12.95 -14.65 0.87
CA VAL A 145 13.78 -15.87 0.96
C VAL A 145 15.18 -15.62 0.41
N ALA A 146 15.27 -15.02 -0.78
CA ALA A 146 16.56 -14.72 -1.41
C ALA A 146 17.39 -13.74 -0.56
N TYR A 147 16.73 -12.75 0.08
CA TYR A 147 17.38 -11.86 1.04
C TYR A 147 18.01 -12.66 2.20
N SER A 148 17.25 -13.56 2.81
CA SER A 148 17.73 -14.38 3.94
C SER A 148 18.90 -15.30 3.57
N VAL A 149 18.92 -15.83 2.34
CA VAL A 149 19.91 -16.85 1.92
C VAL A 149 21.17 -16.21 1.33
N PHE A 150 21.01 -15.15 0.53
CA PHE A 150 22.12 -14.63 -0.32
C PHE A 150 22.55 -13.22 0.04
N VAL A 151 21.72 -12.40 0.67
CA VAL A 151 21.99 -10.96 0.86
C VAL A 151 22.53 -10.68 2.27
N GLY A 152 21.82 -11.15 3.30
CA GLY A 152 22.22 -10.96 4.70
C GLY A 152 22.38 -9.47 5.05
N GLU A 153 23.62 -9.05 5.34
CA GLU A 153 23.94 -7.66 5.74
C GLU A 153 24.36 -6.75 4.57
N ASN A 154 24.46 -7.29 3.36
CA ASN A 154 24.87 -6.49 2.21
C ASN A 154 23.71 -5.72 1.60
N TYR A 155 23.36 -4.58 2.19
CA TYR A 155 22.25 -3.74 1.76
C TYR A 155 22.35 -3.29 0.29
N ARG A 156 23.57 -2.97 -0.19
CA ARG A 156 23.79 -2.56 -1.58
C ARG A 156 23.49 -3.69 -2.56
N LEU A 157 23.77 -4.95 -2.19
CA LEU A 157 23.42 -6.11 -3.01
C LEU A 157 21.89 -6.25 -3.14
N ALA A 158 21.12 -6.03 -2.04
CA ALA A 158 19.66 -6.04 -2.09
C ALA A 158 19.11 -5.00 -3.08
N GLY A 159 19.66 -3.78 -3.06
CA GLY A 159 19.33 -2.73 -4.02
C GLY A 159 19.64 -3.13 -5.45
N LEU A 160 20.83 -3.69 -5.71
CA LEU A 160 21.28 -4.13 -7.03
C LEU A 160 20.39 -5.26 -7.60
N LEU A 161 20.07 -6.28 -6.80
CA LEU A 161 19.17 -7.36 -7.23
C LEU A 161 17.78 -6.82 -7.60
N THR A 162 17.29 -5.82 -6.87
CA THR A 162 16.04 -5.14 -7.23
C THR A 162 16.15 -4.41 -8.57
N VAL A 163 17.27 -3.74 -8.84
CA VAL A 163 17.52 -3.09 -10.15
C VAL A 163 17.47 -4.12 -11.27
N PHE A 164 18.09 -5.30 -11.12
CA PHE A 164 18.04 -6.36 -12.14
C PHE A 164 16.62 -6.87 -12.37
N SER A 165 15.83 -7.10 -11.31
CA SER A 165 14.45 -7.56 -11.44
C SER A 165 13.59 -6.53 -12.19
N TYR A 166 13.68 -5.26 -11.82
CA TYR A 166 12.94 -4.18 -12.48
C TYR A 166 13.45 -3.89 -13.90
N GLY A 167 14.73 -4.08 -14.15
CA GLY A 167 15.32 -4.02 -15.49
C GLY A 167 14.72 -5.07 -16.43
N LEU A 168 14.59 -6.30 -15.95
CA LEU A 168 13.95 -7.36 -16.72
C LEU A 168 12.46 -7.09 -16.94
N ALA A 169 11.74 -6.59 -15.92
CA ALA A 169 10.35 -6.15 -16.05
C ALA A 169 10.19 -5.04 -17.10
N ALA A 170 11.10 -4.06 -17.11
CA ALA A 170 11.11 -2.98 -18.10
C ALA A 170 11.35 -3.51 -19.53
N LEU A 171 12.27 -4.45 -19.69
CA LEU A 171 12.50 -5.11 -21.00
C LEU A 171 11.26 -5.89 -21.46
N LEU A 172 10.60 -6.64 -20.57
CA LEU A 172 9.38 -7.39 -20.89
C LEU A 172 8.24 -6.46 -21.29
N SER A 173 8.15 -5.27 -20.68
CA SER A 173 7.11 -4.27 -21.02
C SER A 173 7.13 -3.83 -22.49
N LEU A 174 8.29 -3.86 -23.15
CA LEU A 174 8.43 -3.56 -24.59
C LEU A 174 7.64 -4.53 -25.46
N GLY A 175 7.43 -5.76 -25.00
CA GLY A 175 6.67 -6.80 -25.68
C GLY A 175 5.15 -6.62 -25.59
N ILE A 176 4.62 -5.73 -24.76
CA ILE A 176 3.19 -5.47 -24.61
C ILE A 176 2.63 -4.93 -25.93
N ALA A 177 1.52 -5.51 -26.40
CA ALA A 177 0.79 -5.01 -27.55
C ALA A 177 -0.24 -3.97 -27.12
N GLU A 178 -0.52 -2.99 -27.99
CA GLU A 178 -1.54 -1.98 -27.74
C GLU A 178 -2.92 -2.62 -27.60
N VAL A 179 -3.66 -2.16 -26.59
CA VAL A 179 -5.06 -2.49 -26.35
C VAL A 179 -5.86 -1.19 -26.27
N ARG A 180 -7.06 -1.17 -26.84
CA ARG A 180 -7.92 0.01 -26.83
C ARG A 180 -9.34 -0.41 -26.45
N PRO A 181 -10.03 0.35 -25.60
CA PRO A 181 -11.47 0.14 -25.39
C PRO A 181 -12.24 0.40 -26.67
N GLU A 182 -13.28 -0.39 -26.91
CA GLU A 182 -14.15 -0.24 -28.11
C GLU A 182 -14.92 1.08 -28.13
N GLU A 183 -15.26 1.62 -26.96
CA GLU A 183 -15.93 2.91 -26.82
C GLU A 183 -15.16 3.86 -25.91
N ARG A 184 -14.87 5.06 -26.40
CA ARG A 184 -14.41 6.18 -25.57
C ARG A 184 -15.60 6.75 -24.80
N ARG A 185 -15.69 6.52 -23.50
CA ARG A 185 -16.59 7.29 -22.64
C ARG A 185 -16.15 8.74 -22.62
N ALA A 186 -17.09 9.65 -22.97
CA ALA A 186 -16.85 11.08 -22.89
C ALA A 186 -16.48 11.48 -21.46
N ALA A 187 -15.40 12.24 -21.31
CA ALA A 187 -14.96 12.75 -20.01
C ALA A 187 -16.07 13.68 -19.45
N THR A 188 -16.64 13.30 -18.32
CA THR A 188 -17.40 14.20 -17.43
C THR A 188 -16.45 15.27 -16.86
N HIS A 189 -16.96 16.39 -16.38
CA HIS A 189 -16.16 17.50 -15.85
C HIS A 189 -15.54 17.12 -14.48
N PRO A 190 -14.30 16.58 -14.42
CA PRO A 190 -13.79 15.90 -13.23
C PRO A 190 -13.67 16.82 -12.00
N VAL A 191 -13.35 18.11 -12.20
CA VAL A 191 -13.15 19.06 -11.09
C VAL A 191 -14.48 19.47 -10.42
N ARG A 192 -15.55 19.61 -11.20
CA ARG A 192 -16.87 19.98 -10.67
C ARG A 192 -17.50 18.82 -9.90
N ASP A 193 -17.37 17.61 -10.42
CA ASP A 193 -17.90 16.40 -9.84
C ASP A 193 -17.16 16.07 -8.53
N PHE A 194 -15.84 16.31 -8.50
CA PHE A 194 -15.02 16.18 -7.30
C PHE A 194 -15.46 17.13 -6.17
N GLY A 195 -15.69 18.41 -6.45
CA GLY A 195 -16.18 19.38 -5.45
C GLY A 195 -17.56 18.99 -4.88
N ALA A 196 -18.45 18.48 -5.73
CA ALA A 196 -19.77 17.99 -5.32
C ALA A 196 -19.65 16.74 -4.43
N ALA A 197 -18.78 15.79 -4.77
CA ALA A 197 -18.53 14.57 -4.00
C ALA A 197 -17.91 14.88 -2.62
N LEU A 198 -16.93 15.79 -2.56
CA LEU A 198 -16.33 16.24 -1.29
C LEU A 198 -17.39 16.89 -0.38
N LYS A 199 -18.24 17.75 -0.93
CA LYS A 199 -19.35 18.34 -0.17
C LYS A 199 -20.37 17.30 0.27
N GLY A 200 -20.62 16.28 -0.54
CA GLY A 200 -21.46 15.12 -0.22
C GLY A 200 -20.92 14.34 0.97
N LEU A 201 -19.63 13.99 0.95
CA LEU A 201 -18.95 13.29 2.03
C LEU A 201 -19.03 14.07 3.36
N LEU A 202 -18.73 15.37 3.34
CA LEU A 202 -18.79 16.23 4.52
C LEU A 202 -20.24 16.40 5.07
N ARG A 203 -21.24 16.25 4.19
CA ARG A 203 -22.67 16.30 4.57
C ARG A 203 -23.23 14.97 5.03
N THR A 204 -22.48 13.88 4.86
CA THR A 204 -22.86 12.53 5.29
C THR A 204 -22.02 12.08 6.50
N PRO A 205 -22.35 12.53 7.72
CA PRO A 205 -21.47 12.33 8.89
C PRO A 205 -21.21 10.85 9.19
N GLY A 206 -22.13 9.94 8.82
CA GLY A 206 -21.93 8.51 8.97
C GLY A 206 -20.78 8.00 8.10
N LEU A 207 -20.77 8.34 6.81
CA LEU A 207 -19.71 7.92 5.90
C LEU A 207 -18.36 8.51 6.29
N LEU A 208 -18.34 9.78 6.70
CA LEU A 208 -17.12 10.44 7.18
C LEU A 208 -16.50 9.70 8.40
N LEU A 209 -17.31 9.28 9.37
CA LEU A 209 -16.84 8.50 10.53
C LEU A 209 -16.23 7.17 10.11
N LEU A 210 -16.84 6.49 9.14
CA LEU A 210 -16.33 5.22 8.60
C LEU A 210 -14.98 5.41 7.90
N VAL A 211 -14.88 6.40 7.01
CA VAL A 211 -13.66 6.70 6.23
C VAL A 211 -12.52 7.11 7.15
N LEU A 212 -12.77 7.94 8.15
CA LEU A 212 -11.77 8.33 9.16
C LEU A 212 -11.32 7.13 10.01
N SER A 213 -12.26 6.28 10.45
CA SER A 213 -11.92 5.05 11.18
C SER A 213 -11.01 4.15 10.36
N MET A 214 -11.33 3.96 9.09
CA MET A 214 -10.51 3.18 8.15
C MET A 214 -9.12 3.81 7.98
N ALA A 215 -9.05 5.13 7.78
CA ALA A 215 -7.79 5.84 7.59
C ALA A 215 -6.84 5.66 8.78
N LEU A 216 -7.33 5.86 10.00
CA LEU A 216 -6.51 5.75 11.22
C LEU A 216 -5.98 4.32 11.43
N LEU A 217 -6.82 3.30 11.20
CA LEU A 217 -6.39 1.91 11.33
C LEU A 217 -5.41 1.50 10.22
N ALA A 218 -5.68 1.92 8.98
CA ALA A 218 -4.82 1.67 7.83
C ALA A 218 -3.43 2.27 8.04
N GLU A 219 -3.39 3.52 8.49
CA GLU A 219 -2.14 4.23 8.68
C GLU A 219 -1.32 3.69 9.85
N THR A 220 -1.98 3.35 10.96
CA THR A 220 -1.32 2.65 12.08
C THR A 220 -0.66 1.35 11.60
N HIS A 221 -1.41 0.54 10.81
CA HIS A 221 -0.87 -0.67 10.24
C HIS A 221 0.31 -0.36 9.29
N GLN A 222 0.12 0.55 8.33
CA GLN A 222 1.12 0.85 7.30
C GLN A 222 2.42 1.36 7.90
N THR A 223 2.36 2.38 8.76
CA THR A 223 3.55 3.00 9.34
C THR A 223 4.31 2.02 10.24
N ILE A 224 3.60 1.27 11.07
CA ILE A 224 4.28 0.34 11.98
C ILE A 224 4.86 -0.85 11.22
N THR A 225 4.09 -1.50 10.33
CA THR A 225 4.56 -2.73 9.68
C THR A 225 5.60 -2.49 8.59
N VAL A 226 5.54 -1.36 7.90
CA VAL A 226 6.45 -1.07 6.77
C VAL A 226 7.71 -0.32 7.22
N PHE A 227 7.56 0.65 8.13
CA PHE A 227 8.67 1.52 8.50
C PHE A 227 9.26 1.21 9.89
N LEU A 228 8.42 1.11 10.93
CA LEU A 228 8.91 1.04 12.31
C LEU A 228 9.22 -0.38 12.78
N ALA A 229 8.62 -1.42 12.19
CA ALA A 229 8.87 -2.80 12.59
C ALA A 229 10.33 -3.20 12.43
N GLN A 230 10.97 -2.80 11.34
CA GLN A 230 12.38 -3.09 11.09
C GLN A 230 13.27 -2.50 12.18
N LYS A 231 12.99 -1.25 12.59
CA LYS A 231 13.72 -0.59 13.68
C LYS A 231 13.45 -1.26 15.05
N GLN A 232 12.20 -1.66 15.31
CA GLN A 232 11.84 -2.41 16.51
C GLN A 232 12.60 -3.73 16.59
N TYR A 233 12.71 -4.45 15.47
CA TYR A 233 13.45 -5.72 15.42
C TYR A 233 14.95 -5.52 15.65
N GLU A 234 15.54 -4.47 15.06
CA GLU A 234 16.94 -4.10 15.29
C GLU A 234 17.21 -3.80 16.78
N VAL A 235 16.36 -2.97 17.41
CA VAL A 235 16.44 -2.65 18.85
C VAL A 235 16.30 -3.90 19.72
N CYS A 236 15.54 -4.91 19.27
CA CYS A 236 15.39 -6.21 19.94
C CYS A 236 16.52 -7.20 19.61
N GLY A 237 17.58 -6.79 18.88
CA GLY A 237 18.75 -7.61 18.58
C GLY A 237 18.61 -8.51 17.35
N MET A 238 17.64 -8.26 16.45
CA MET A 238 17.58 -8.96 15.17
C MET A 238 18.70 -8.45 14.25
N ALA A 239 19.38 -9.37 13.59
CA ALA A 239 20.45 -9.04 12.64
C ALA A 239 20.34 -9.89 11.37
N GLY A 240 20.95 -9.37 10.30
CA GLY A 240 21.22 -10.09 9.06
C GLY A 240 20.01 -10.76 8.42
N ALA A 241 20.16 -12.04 8.11
CA ALA A 241 19.20 -12.85 7.37
C ALA A 241 17.81 -13.00 8.04
N ALA A 242 17.70 -12.79 9.35
CA ALA A 242 16.44 -12.97 10.10
C ALA A 242 15.35 -11.98 9.67
N PHE A 243 15.72 -10.80 9.15
CA PHE A 243 14.76 -9.83 8.61
C PHE A 243 13.93 -10.39 7.46
N GLY A 244 14.54 -11.19 6.57
CA GLY A 244 13.81 -11.83 5.48
C GLY A 244 12.76 -12.83 5.99
N GLY A 245 13.10 -13.62 7.02
CA GLY A 245 12.15 -14.54 7.68
C GLY A 245 10.96 -13.80 8.31
N ALA A 246 11.21 -12.69 9.04
CA ALA A 246 10.14 -11.87 9.60
C ALA A 246 9.26 -11.25 8.50
N TYR A 247 9.86 -10.77 7.41
CA TYR A 247 9.13 -10.22 6.27
C TYR A 247 8.29 -11.28 5.53
N LEU A 248 8.80 -12.50 5.42
CA LEU A 248 8.06 -13.64 4.87
C LEU A 248 6.80 -13.94 5.70
N LEU A 249 6.92 -14.00 7.04
CA LEU A 249 5.77 -14.20 7.94
C LEU A 249 4.73 -13.09 7.77
N LEU A 250 5.17 -11.83 7.64
CA LEU A 250 4.31 -10.69 7.41
C LEU A 250 3.56 -10.78 6.07
N THR A 251 4.26 -11.22 5.01
CA THR A 251 3.66 -11.40 3.68
C THR A 251 2.64 -12.53 3.69
N LEU A 252 2.94 -13.66 4.35
CA LEU A 252 2.01 -14.77 4.53
C LEU A 252 0.75 -14.35 5.30
N ALA A 253 0.90 -13.55 6.36
CA ALA A 253 -0.24 -12.98 7.09
C ALA A 253 -1.15 -12.12 6.19
N GLY A 254 -0.57 -11.46 5.20
CA GLY A 254 -1.30 -10.69 4.18
C GLY A 254 -2.23 -11.54 3.29
N LEU A 255 -2.05 -12.86 3.20
CA LEU A 255 -2.91 -13.75 2.42
C LEU A 255 -4.22 -14.13 3.13
N ALA A 256 -4.36 -13.82 4.42
CA ALA A 256 -5.52 -14.22 5.24
C ALA A 256 -6.82 -13.44 4.89
N GLY A 257 -6.79 -12.47 3.99
CA GLY A 257 -7.93 -11.59 3.67
C GLY A 257 -9.22 -12.32 3.27
N GLY A 258 -9.10 -13.48 2.61
CA GLY A 258 -10.25 -14.32 2.25
C GLY A 258 -11.08 -14.82 3.44
N LEU A 259 -10.52 -14.83 4.65
CA LEU A 259 -11.23 -15.24 5.87
C LEU A 259 -12.11 -14.13 6.47
N SER A 260 -11.97 -12.88 6.02
CA SER A 260 -12.69 -11.70 6.54
C SER A 260 -14.21 -11.93 6.59
N GLN A 261 -14.81 -12.40 5.50
CA GLN A 261 -16.25 -12.63 5.42
C GLN A 261 -16.72 -13.67 6.46
N LYS A 262 -15.96 -14.74 6.67
CA LYS A 262 -16.27 -15.78 7.67
C LYS A 262 -16.25 -15.22 9.08
N CYS A 263 -15.24 -14.39 9.39
CA CYS A 263 -15.12 -13.71 10.68
C CYS A 263 -16.27 -12.73 10.91
N THR A 264 -16.58 -11.91 9.91
CA THR A 264 -17.70 -10.95 9.96
C THR A 264 -19.05 -11.63 10.18
N ARG A 265 -19.32 -12.75 9.48
CA ARG A 265 -20.58 -13.53 9.67
C ARG A 265 -20.73 -14.11 11.07
N ARG A 266 -19.61 -14.54 11.71
CA ARG A 266 -19.64 -15.15 13.05
C ARG A 266 -19.79 -14.13 14.18
N LEU A 267 -19.11 -12.99 14.08
CA LEU A 267 -19.01 -12.01 15.16
C LEU A 267 -19.97 -10.82 14.99
N GLY A 268 -20.46 -10.59 13.77
CA GLY A 268 -21.16 -9.37 13.38
C GLY A 268 -20.17 -8.23 13.06
N GLU A 269 -20.61 -7.27 12.25
CA GLU A 269 -19.77 -6.22 11.66
C GLU A 269 -19.09 -5.33 12.71
N LEU A 270 -19.90 -4.78 13.64
CA LEU A 270 -19.39 -3.89 14.69
C LEU A 270 -18.40 -4.61 15.61
N ARG A 271 -18.76 -5.81 16.10
CA ARG A 271 -17.90 -6.54 17.04
C ARG A 271 -16.60 -6.97 16.37
N PHE A 272 -16.66 -7.42 15.13
CA PHE A 272 -15.48 -7.82 14.37
C PHE A 272 -14.56 -6.63 14.08
N GLY A 273 -15.08 -5.51 13.58
CA GLY A 273 -14.30 -4.29 13.34
C GLY A 273 -13.70 -3.71 14.63
N ALA A 274 -14.48 -3.67 15.70
CA ALA A 274 -13.99 -3.22 17.01
C ALA A 274 -12.89 -4.16 17.58
N LEU A 275 -13.02 -5.48 17.39
CA LEU A 275 -12.00 -6.44 17.77
C LEU A 275 -10.69 -6.20 17.00
N CYS A 276 -10.77 -5.95 15.69
CA CYS A 276 -9.58 -5.62 14.88
C CYS A 276 -8.89 -4.35 15.42
N CYS A 277 -9.64 -3.29 15.70
CA CYS A 277 -9.09 -2.04 16.24
C CYS A 277 -8.48 -2.24 17.64
N LEU A 278 -9.18 -2.95 18.52
CA LEU A 278 -8.70 -3.22 19.88
C LEU A 278 -7.43 -4.07 19.87
N THR A 279 -7.41 -5.13 19.06
CA THR A 279 -6.22 -5.98 18.92
C THR A 279 -5.05 -5.20 18.33
N ALA A 280 -5.28 -4.31 17.36
CA ALA A 280 -4.25 -3.42 16.84
C ALA A 280 -3.70 -2.50 17.93
N ALA A 281 -4.55 -1.93 18.79
CA ALA A 281 -4.13 -1.11 19.92
C ALA A 281 -3.27 -1.91 20.91
N VAL A 282 -3.69 -3.13 21.26
CA VAL A 282 -2.93 -4.05 22.13
C VAL A 282 -1.57 -4.38 21.53
N CYS A 283 -1.50 -4.69 20.22
CA CYS A 283 -0.23 -4.92 19.54
C CYS A 283 0.70 -3.69 19.63
N CYS A 284 0.17 -2.50 19.42
CA CYS A 284 0.94 -1.25 19.53
C CYS A 284 1.47 -1.04 20.96
N VAL A 285 0.65 -1.26 21.99
CA VAL A 285 1.10 -1.20 23.39
C VAL A 285 2.17 -2.24 23.69
N THR A 286 1.98 -3.47 23.19
CA THR A 286 2.99 -4.53 23.31
C THR A 286 4.32 -4.09 22.69
N LEU A 287 4.30 -3.54 21.48
CA LEU A 287 5.49 -3.05 20.79
C LEU A 287 6.17 -1.87 21.54
N ALA A 288 5.37 -1.00 22.17
CA ALA A 288 5.88 0.12 22.96
C ALA A 288 6.65 -0.33 24.21
N LEU A 289 6.25 -1.44 24.81
CA LEU A 289 6.74 -1.90 26.12
C LEU A 289 7.75 -3.05 26.02
N THR A 290 7.70 -3.85 24.94
CA THR A 290 8.53 -5.08 24.83
C THR A 290 9.94 -4.79 24.32
N ARG A 291 10.89 -5.60 24.84
CA ARG A 291 12.25 -5.75 24.30
C ARG A 291 12.47 -7.17 23.75
N SER A 292 11.44 -8.01 23.76
CA SER A 292 11.51 -9.38 23.23
C SER A 292 11.31 -9.36 21.72
N LEU A 293 12.26 -9.94 20.98
CA LEU A 293 12.18 -10.09 19.54
C LEU A 293 10.96 -10.92 19.10
N ILE A 294 10.71 -12.04 19.81
CA ILE A 294 9.60 -12.95 19.49
C ILE A 294 8.25 -12.23 19.67
N LEU A 295 8.07 -11.50 20.78
CA LEU A 295 6.85 -10.73 21.00
C LEU A 295 6.69 -9.60 19.99
N SER A 296 7.78 -8.94 19.57
CA SER A 296 7.75 -7.91 18.56
C SER A 296 7.31 -8.47 17.20
N ILE A 297 7.88 -9.59 16.76
CA ILE A 297 7.46 -10.26 15.51
C ILE A 297 6.00 -10.67 15.59
N ALA A 298 5.58 -11.32 16.68
CA ALA A 298 4.20 -11.76 16.87
C ALA A 298 3.22 -10.58 16.83
N ALA A 299 3.52 -9.48 17.53
CA ALA A 299 2.67 -8.29 17.55
C ALA A 299 2.54 -7.64 16.17
N VAL A 300 3.64 -7.54 15.39
CA VAL A 300 3.61 -6.99 14.02
C VAL A 300 2.81 -7.90 13.07
N VAL A 301 2.98 -9.22 13.17
CA VAL A 301 2.22 -10.20 12.37
C VAL A 301 0.72 -10.13 12.71
N VAL A 302 0.37 -10.05 14.00
CA VAL A 302 -1.03 -9.91 14.43
C VAL A 302 -1.61 -8.57 13.99
N LEU A 303 -0.84 -7.47 14.05
CA LEU A 303 -1.26 -6.16 13.53
C LEU A 303 -1.55 -6.23 12.01
N ARG A 304 -0.69 -6.95 11.26
CA ARG A 304 -0.91 -7.22 9.82
C ARG A 304 -2.20 -7.99 9.60
N LEU A 305 -2.45 -9.05 10.39
CA LEU A 305 -3.69 -9.84 10.32
C LEU A 305 -4.93 -8.99 10.61
N CYS A 306 -4.89 -8.11 11.62
CA CYS A 306 -6.00 -7.21 11.95
C CYS A 306 -6.39 -6.35 10.74
N TRP A 307 -5.41 -5.75 10.05
CA TRP A 307 -5.66 -4.97 8.85
C TRP A 307 -6.16 -5.85 7.69
N THR A 308 -5.46 -6.94 7.40
CA THR A 308 -5.80 -7.85 6.28
C THR A 308 -7.21 -8.42 6.39
N LEU A 309 -7.65 -8.72 7.60
CA LEU A 309 -9.00 -9.23 7.87
C LEU A 309 -10.04 -8.09 7.95
N GLY A 310 -9.67 -6.92 8.47
CA GLY A 310 -10.56 -5.77 8.65
C GLY A 310 -10.84 -4.99 7.37
N ALA A 311 -9.83 -4.81 6.51
CA ALA A 311 -9.93 -3.98 5.31
C ALA A 311 -11.10 -4.36 4.35
N PRO A 312 -11.40 -5.66 4.08
CA PRO A 312 -12.55 -6.02 3.26
C PRO A 312 -13.90 -5.65 3.88
N LEU A 313 -14.02 -5.66 5.23
CA LEU A 313 -15.21 -5.18 5.91
C LEU A 313 -15.42 -3.68 5.67
N TYR A 314 -14.36 -2.87 5.88
CA TYR A 314 -14.42 -1.43 5.66
C TYR A 314 -14.76 -1.09 4.20
N ALA A 315 -14.10 -1.75 3.24
CA ALA A 315 -14.35 -1.56 1.82
C ALA A 315 -15.81 -1.89 1.44
N ARG A 316 -16.38 -2.95 2.01
CA ARG A 316 -17.78 -3.31 1.78
C ARG A 316 -18.71 -2.25 2.36
N LEU A 317 -18.53 -1.86 3.64
CA LEU A 317 -19.36 -0.86 4.31
C LEU A 317 -19.32 0.50 3.60
N GLU A 318 -18.16 0.90 3.10
CA GLU A 318 -17.97 2.11 2.29
C GLU A 318 -18.75 2.01 0.98
N ASN A 319 -18.59 0.90 0.26
CA ASN A 319 -19.26 0.66 -1.01
C ASN A 319 -20.79 0.57 -0.92
N GLU A 320 -21.34 0.07 0.18
CA GLU A 320 -22.78 0.03 0.47
C GLU A 320 -23.38 1.42 0.71
N ARG A 321 -22.55 2.41 1.12
CA ARG A 321 -23.00 3.77 1.43
C ARG A 321 -22.82 4.76 0.30
N VAL A 322 -22.02 4.42 -0.68
CA VAL A 322 -21.83 5.20 -1.90
C VAL A 322 -22.80 4.69 -2.98
N ALA A 323 -23.95 5.34 -3.08
CA ALA A 323 -25.08 4.86 -3.90
C ALA A 323 -25.44 5.76 -5.09
N GLY A 324 -24.61 6.76 -5.45
CA GLY A 324 -24.89 7.74 -6.51
C GLY A 324 -24.46 7.31 -7.91
N GLU A 325 -24.92 8.03 -8.92
CA GLU A 325 -24.48 7.90 -10.32
C GLU A 325 -22.95 8.19 -10.45
N ASN A 326 -22.40 9.00 -9.53
CA ASN A 326 -20.98 9.39 -9.48
C ASN A 326 -20.16 8.55 -8.48
N ARG A 327 -20.51 7.28 -8.27
CA ARG A 327 -19.89 6.38 -7.29
C ARG A 327 -18.36 6.35 -7.35
N ALA A 328 -17.77 6.32 -8.56
CA ALA A 328 -16.32 6.32 -8.74
C ALA A 328 -15.69 7.60 -8.17
N THR A 329 -16.29 8.77 -8.43
CA THR A 329 -15.82 10.06 -7.91
C THR A 329 -15.93 10.12 -6.38
N GLU A 330 -17.01 9.62 -5.80
CA GLU A 330 -17.20 9.58 -4.34
C GLU A 330 -16.15 8.70 -3.66
N LEU A 331 -15.87 7.50 -4.21
CA LEU A 331 -14.82 6.62 -3.71
C LEU A 331 -13.42 7.23 -3.83
N SER A 332 -13.15 7.97 -4.94
CA SER A 332 -11.89 8.71 -5.10
C SER A 332 -11.73 9.82 -4.05
N VAL A 333 -12.80 10.56 -3.75
CA VAL A 333 -12.79 11.57 -2.67
C VAL A 333 -12.52 10.95 -1.30
N ASN A 334 -13.12 9.78 -1.03
CA ASN A 334 -12.87 9.04 0.21
C ASN A 334 -11.40 8.57 0.29
N ALA A 335 -10.82 8.10 -0.82
CA ALA A 335 -9.41 7.74 -0.90
C ALA A 335 -8.50 8.93 -0.63
N LEU A 336 -8.77 10.08 -1.25
CA LEU A 336 -8.04 11.33 -1.00
C LEU A 336 -8.09 11.78 0.46
N LEU A 337 -9.24 11.63 1.14
CA LEU A 337 -9.33 11.94 2.56
C LEU A 337 -8.45 10.98 3.39
N ARG A 338 -8.45 9.68 3.07
CA ARG A 338 -7.57 8.71 3.74
C ARG A 338 -6.09 9.07 3.55
N ASP A 339 -5.68 9.40 2.33
CA ASP A 339 -4.31 9.77 2.04
C ASP A 339 -3.90 11.10 2.71
N GLY A 340 -4.84 12.06 2.80
CA GLY A 340 -4.63 13.29 3.57
C GLY A 340 -4.40 13.03 5.06
N VAL A 341 -5.15 12.09 5.66
CA VAL A 341 -4.92 11.63 7.04
C VAL A 341 -3.54 10.97 7.15
N ALA A 342 -3.17 10.12 6.18
CA ALA A 342 -1.89 9.44 6.15
C ALA A 342 -0.71 10.41 6.11
N VAL A 343 -0.77 11.45 5.27
CA VAL A 343 0.26 12.50 5.20
C VAL A 343 0.50 13.15 6.56
N LEU A 344 -0.57 13.50 7.27
CA LEU A 344 -0.47 14.15 8.58
C LEU A 344 0.04 13.19 9.66
N THR A 345 -0.51 11.98 9.71
CA THR A 345 -0.15 11.00 10.73
C THR A 345 1.28 10.49 10.55
N ASN A 346 1.76 10.30 9.32
CA ASN A 346 3.15 9.92 9.04
C ASN A 346 4.16 10.92 9.61
N LEU A 347 3.90 12.22 9.49
CA LEU A 347 4.76 13.25 10.06
C LEU A 347 4.84 13.14 11.58
N VAL A 348 3.69 12.90 12.24
CA VAL A 348 3.65 12.76 13.70
C VAL A 348 4.33 11.47 14.15
N PHE A 349 4.08 10.35 13.45
CA PHE A 349 4.76 9.09 13.71
C PHE A 349 6.28 9.21 13.60
N GLY A 350 6.77 9.82 12.53
CA GLY A 350 8.20 10.03 12.32
C GLY A 350 8.84 10.88 13.40
N ARG A 351 8.19 11.98 13.78
CA ARG A 351 8.69 12.87 14.84
C ARG A 351 8.76 12.19 16.20
N LEU A 352 7.74 11.41 16.55
CA LEU A 352 7.71 10.66 17.80
C LEU A 352 8.71 9.50 17.78
N ALA A 353 8.86 8.79 16.66
CA ALA A 353 9.79 7.69 16.52
C ALA A 353 11.26 8.15 16.64
N GLU A 354 11.57 9.38 16.21
CA GLU A 354 12.89 9.98 16.35
C GLU A 354 13.21 10.33 17.81
N GLN A 355 12.20 10.69 18.61
CA GLN A 355 12.36 10.93 20.05
C GLN A 355 12.48 9.60 20.82
N ALA A 356 11.53 8.72 20.63
CA ALA A 356 11.53 7.36 21.18
C ALA A 356 10.55 6.48 20.39
N LEU A 357 11.01 5.31 19.95
CA LEU A 357 10.20 4.37 19.19
C LEU A 357 8.90 3.98 19.92
N GLY A 358 8.96 3.83 21.26
CA GLY A 358 7.81 3.55 22.10
C GLY A 358 6.71 4.63 22.05
N LEU A 359 7.07 5.91 21.87
CA LEU A 359 6.09 6.99 21.71
C LEU A 359 5.31 6.86 20.38
N ALA A 360 6.01 6.53 19.31
CA ALA A 360 5.36 6.27 18.02
C ALA A 360 4.42 5.06 18.11
N MET A 361 4.84 3.98 18.76
CA MET A 361 3.95 2.83 19.01
C MET A 361 2.74 3.21 19.89
N GLY A 362 2.94 4.06 20.89
CA GLY A 362 1.86 4.62 21.70
C GLY A 362 0.86 5.45 20.90
N LEU A 363 1.33 6.24 19.94
CA LEU A 363 0.45 6.92 18.98
C LEU A 363 -0.38 5.92 18.20
N GLY A 364 0.22 4.83 17.70
CA GLY A 364 -0.51 3.76 16.98
C GLY A 364 -1.64 3.15 17.84
N ALA A 365 -1.39 2.94 19.13
CA ALA A 365 -2.43 2.48 20.06
C ALA A 365 -3.58 3.50 20.19
N LEU A 366 -3.27 4.78 20.35
CA LEU A 366 -4.25 5.86 20.45
C LEU A 366 -5.10 5.94 19.15
N LEU A 367 -4.46 5.95 17.98
CA LEU A 367 -5.16 6.01 16.68
C LEU A 367 -6.07 4.81 16.48
N SER A 368 -5.63 3.60 16.89
CA SER A 368 -6.44 2.38 16.80
C SER A 368 -7.68 2.46 17.71
N LEU A 369 -7.55 3.02 18.93
CA LEU A 369 -8.68 3.25 19.83
C LEU A 369 -9.62 4.34 19.30
N CYS A 370 -9.09 5.40 18.72
CA CYS A 370 -9.89 6.42 18.04
C CYS A 370 -10.65 5.80 16.84
N ALA A 371 -10.00 4.94 16.04
CA ALA A 371 -10.65 4.22 14.95
C ALA A 371 -11.82 3.37 15.45
N MET A 372 -11.65 2.66 16.57
CA MET A 372 -12.72 1.89 17.22
C MET A 372 -13.89 2.77 17.66
N ALA A 373 -13.60 3.91 18.28
CA ALA A 373 -14.64 4.85 18.73
C ALA A 373 -15.43 5.44 17.54
N LEU A 374 -14.75 5.81 16.45
CA LEU A 374 -15.37 6.31 15.23
C LEU A 374 -16.25 5.23 14.57
N LEU A 375 -15.76 3.98 14.50
CA LEU A 375 -16.53 2.86 13.99
C LEU A 375 -17.80 2.61 14.83
N ALA A 376 -17.69 2.62 16.15
CA ALA A 376 -18.84 2.49 17.05
C ALA A 376 -19.85 3.64 16.87
N ALA A 377 -19.36 4.87 16.70
CA ALA A 377 -20.22 6.03 16.43
C ALA A 377 -20.94 5.92 15.07
N PHE A 378 -20.24 5.40 14.05
CA PHE A 378 -20.84 5.09 12.76
C PHE A 378 -22.03 4.14 12.90
N PHE A 379 -21.87 2.99 13.55
CA PHE A 379 -22.96 2.02 13.72
C PHE A 379 -24.11 2.55 14.57
N ARG A 380 -23.82 3.36 15.63
CA ARG A 380 -24.88 3.99 16.45
C ARG A 380 -25.75 4.94 15.62
N ARG A 381 -25.18 5.67 14.66
CA ARG A 381 -25.93 6.58 13.80
C ARG A 381 -26.74 5.82 12.74
N THR A 382 -26.22 4.70 12.26
CA THR A 382 -26.90 3.86 11.27
C THR A 382 -28.14 3.17 11.82
N VAL A 383 -28.16 2.84 13.11
CA VAL A 383 -29.31 2.17 13.77
C VAL A 383 -30.41 3.20 14.14
N ARG A 384 -30.09 4.50 14.20
CA ARG A 384 -31.03 5.55 14.59
C ARG A 384 -31.62 6.34 13.42
N GLY A 385 -31.15 6.16 12.20
CA GLY A 385 -31.68 6.72 10.97
C GLY A 385 -32.28 5.66 10.07
#